data_9bc0b99dc4f7a0b388090d07f1a013f7
#
_entry.id   9bc0b99dc4f7a0b388090d07f1a013f7
#
_cell.length_a   1.000
_cell.length_b   1.000
_cell.length_c   1.000
_cell.angle_alpha   90.00
_cell.angle_beta   90.00
_cell.angle_gamma   90.00
#
_symmetry.space_group_name_H-M   'P 1'
#
loop_
_entity.id
_entity.type
_entity.pdbx_description
1 polymer ?
#
loop_
_entity_poly.entity_id
_entity_poly.type
_entity_poly.pdbx_seq_one_letter_code
_entity_poly.pdbx_strand_id
1 'polypeptide(L)'
;MANLRSADTRSGNRQREIAVIDGIECSPRMARYVKNKHKILDALKEQIGNGTFRIKNLKSFTVDDGPKVRIVQAPSVIERIGSNAIMEPLEKHLSPLLIETTAASIQGRGPHGLFHQVQDTLAENPNIHYYYQSDYKGYYDSIDHDILISTIRRYVGDPVLLPILENFVKALYPNGKHGISKGLRSSQFFGNLYHNDIDHRMIDEYGAKHYFRFCDDIFILGESKRDLWKLRDKLHYEAAQIGLTIKPSEKVAPISSGMDALGFVNYGDYTLLRKRTKVNAARKLSKIKSRKRRQQIIGSFKGMACHADCKHLF
;
A
#
# COMPACT_ATOMS: atom_id res chain seq x y z
N MET A 1 -11.96 -22.93 -31.21
CA MET A 1 -13.35 -22.85 -30.71
C MET A 1 -13.30 -22.72 -29.21
N ALA A 2 -13.97 -21.72 -28.65
CA ALA A 2 -14.02 -21.52 -27.20
C ALA A 2 -15.07 -22.45 -26.59
N ASN A 3 -14.66 -23.40 -25.75
CA ASN A 3 -15.58 -24.23 -24.97
C ASN A 3 -15.98 -23.51 -23.70
N LEU A 4 -17.29 -23.22 -23.56
CA LEU A 4 -17.87 -22.72 -22.31
C LEU A 4 -18.24 -23.91 -21.42
N ARG A 5 -17.65 -24.00 -20.24
CA ARG A 5 -18.07 -24.93 -19.18
C ARG A 5 -18.79 -24.13 -18.09
N SER A 6 -20.02 -24.54 -17.77
CA SER A 6 -20.77 -24.03 -16.62
C SER A 6 -20.38 -24.79 -15.37
N ALA A 7 -19.92 -24.10 -14.35
CA ALA A 7 -19.73 -24.67 -13.02
C ALA A 7 -21.01 -24.45 -12.21
N ASP A 8 -21.70 -25.54 -11.89
CA ASP A 8 -22.92 -25.53 -11.06
C ASP A 8 -22.56 -25.24 -9.61
N THR A 9 -22.89 -24.04 -9.13
CA THR A 9 -22.85 -23.71 -7.71
C THR A 9 -24.23 -23.23 -7.27
N ARG A 10 -25.01 -24.15 -6.70
CA ARG A 10 -26.28 -23.85 -6.01
C ARG A 10 -26.00 -23.00 -4.77
N SER A 11 -26.06 -21.72 -4.89
CA SER A 11 -26.49 -20.71 -3.91
C SER A 11 -26.22 -19.32 -4.45
N GLY A 12 -27.26 -18.55 -4.75
CA GLY A 12 -27.39 -17.09 -4.85
C GLY A 12 -26.25 -16.21 -5.45
N ASN A 13 -25.18 -16.77 -5.96
CA ASN A 13 -24.10 -16.09 -6.66
C ASN A 13 -24.28 -16.36 -8.16
N ARG A 14 -24.34 -15.28 -8.95
CA ARG A 14 -24.26 -15.35 -10.42
C ARG A 14 -23.20 -16.36 -10.81
N GLN A 15 -23.59 -17.39 -11.58
CA GLN A 15 -22.66 -18.34 -12.21
C GLN A 15 -21.58 -17.52 -12.92
N ARG A 16 -20.34 -17.67 -12.48
CA ARG A 16 -19.21 -17.08 -13.23
C ARG A 16 -18.93 -18.01 -14.39
N GLU A 17 -19.37 -17.60 -15.57
CA GLU A 17 -18.93 -18.25 -16.81
C GLU A 17 -17.39 -18.20 -16.85
N ILE A 18 -16.76 -19.35 -17.06
CA ILE A 18 -15.32 -19.48 -17.22
C ILE A 18 -15.05 -19.81 -18.70
N ALA A 19 -14.28 -18.99 -19.36
CA ALA A 19 -13.78 -19.26 -20.69
C ALA A 19 -12.37 -19.85 -20.58
N VAL A 20 -12.10 -20.91 -21.34
CA VAL A 20 -10.76 -21.50 -21.48
C VAL A 20 -10.23 -21.15 -22.86
N ILE A 21 -9.11 -20.41 -22.93
CA ILE A 21 -8.44 -20.02 -24.17
C ILE A 21 -6.97 -20.40 -24.04
N ASP A 22 -6.46 -21.20 -24.97
CA ASP A 22 -5.08 -21.70 -24.94
C ASP A 22 -4.69 -22.32 -23.57
N GLY A 23 -5.62 -23.05 -22.93
CA GLY A 23 -5.41 -23.64 -21.62
C GLY A 23 -5.53 -22.69 -20.42
N ILE A 24 -5.80 -21.41 -20.67
CA ILE A 24 -5.94 -20.38 -19.62
C ILE A 24 -7.42 -20.23 -19.25
N GLU A 25 -7.76 -20.54 -17.99
CA GLU A 25 -9.08 -20.25 -17.44
C GLU A 25 -9.22 -18.75 -17.14
N CYS A 26 -10.19 -18.11 -17.74
CA CYS A 26 -10.44 -16.67 -17.52
C CYS A 26 -11.93 -16.34 -17.57
N SER A 27 -12.30 -15.18 -17.02
CA SER A 27 -13.67 -14.68 -17.17
C SER A 27 -13.94 -14.30 -18.64
N PRO A 28 -15.19 -14.36 -19.12
CA PRO A 28 -15.55 -13.95 -20.49
C PRO A 28 -15.06 -12.54 -20.85
N ARG A 29 -15.04 -11.65 -19.85
CA ARG A 29 -14.50 -10.29 -20.01
C ARG A 29 -13.01 -10.28 -20.34
N MET A 30 -12.24 -11.21 -19.80
CA MET A 30 -10.79 -11.33 -20.04
C MET A 30 -10.47 -12.12 -21.31
N ALA A 31 -11.37 -12.97 -21.78
CA ALA A 31 -11.18 -13.84 -22.92
C ALA A 31 -10.66 -13.11 -24.16
N ARG A 32 -11.19 -11.92 -24.46
CA ARG A 32 -10.74 -11.09 -25.59
C ARG A 32 -9.28 -10.65 -25.48
N TYR A 33 -8.79 -10.40 -24.25
CA TYR A 33 -7.40 -9.99 -24.03
C TYR A 33 -6.46 -11.19 -24.18
N VAL A 34 -6.85 -12.34 -23.64
CA VAL A 34 -6.09 -13.58 -23.78
C VAL A 34 -6.00 -13.99 -25.26
N LYS A 35 -7.10 -13.92 -26.02
CA LYS A 35 -7.14 -14.22 -27.46
C LYS A 35 -6.21 -13.34 -28.28
N ASN A 36 -6.05 -12.05 -27.89
CA ASN A 36 -5.24 -11.07 -28.61
C ASN A 36 -3.90 -10.78 -27.89
N LYS A 37 -3.45 -11.67 -27.00
CA LYS A 37 -2.30 -11.42 -26.11
C LYS A 37 -1.03 -10.98 -26.88
N HIS A 38 -0.66 -11.68 -27.96
CA HIS A 38 0.54 -11.36 -28.73
C HIS A 38 0.48 -9.96 -29.34
N LYS A 39 -0.62 -9.63 -30.04
CA LYS A 39 -0.81 -8.29 -30.61
C LYS A 39 -0.77 -7.17 -29.56
N ILE A 40 -1.35 -7.42 -28.37
CA ILE A 40 -1.34 -6.46 -27.27
C ILE A 40 0.08 -6.28 -26.71
N LEU A 41 0.81 -7.39 -26.51
CA LEU A 41 2.17 -7.34 -25.99
C LEU A 41 3.14 -6.68 -26.96
N ASP A 42 3.03 -6.96 -28.28
CA ASP A 42 3.85 -6.34 -29.31
C ASP A 42 3.63 -4.81 -29.35
N ALA A 43 2.36 -4.37 -29.32
CA ALA A 43 2.03 -2.95 -29.27
C ALA A 43 2.52 -2.26 -27.98
N LEU A 44 2.43 -2.93 -26.83
CA LEU A 44 2.96 -2.40 -25.58
C LEU A 44 4.49 -2.31 -25.60
N LYS A 45 5.17 -3.34 -26.13
CA LYS A 45 6.62 -3.36 -26.28
C LYS A 45 7.11 -2.18 -27.14
N GLU A 46 6.43 -1.93 -28.26
CA GLU A 46 6.73 -0.80 -29.13
C GLU A 46 6.51 0.54 -28.42
N GLN A 47 5.35 0.73 -27.77
CA GLN A 47 5.02 1.98 -27.07
C GLN A 47 5.96 2.26 -25.90
N ILE A 48 6.37 1.24 -25.15
CA ILE A 48 7.31 1.39 -24.05
C ILE A 48 8.71 1.69 -24.59
N GLY A 49 9.16 0.94 -25.61
CA GLY A 49 10.49 1.09 -26.19
C GLY A 49 10.73 2.44 -26.89
N ASN A 50 9.68 3.08 -27.42
CA ASN A 50 9.77 4.42 -28.03
C ASN A 50 9.30 5.56 -27.10
N GLY A 51 9.01 5.27 -25.82
CA GLY A 51 8.62 6.27 -24.83
C GLY A 51 7.22 6.87 -25.00
N THR A 52 6.36 6.26 -25.82
CA THR A 52 5.00 6.80 -26.13
C THR A 52 3.88 6.17 -25.29
N PHE A 53 4.19 5.18 -24.46
CA PHE A 53 3.19 4.59 -23.57
C PHE A 53 2.63 5.64 -22.60
N ARG A 54 1.29 5.70 -22.51
CA ARG A 54 0.59 6.65 -21.63
C ARG A 54 -0.64 6.00 -21.01
N ILE A 55 -0.91 6.34 -19.73
CA ILE A 55 -2.21 6.11 -19.08
C ILE A 55 -3.11 7.27 -19.49
N LYS A 56 -4.19 6.97 -20.22
CA LYS A 56 -5.10 7.98 -20.79
C LYS A 56 -6.49 7.95 -20.14
N ASN A 57 -6.92 6.76 -19.68
CA ASN A 57 -8.30 6.52 -19.28
C ASN A 57 -8.38 5.93 -17.87
N LEU A 58 -8.45 6.78 -16.87
CA LEU A 58 -8.72 6.38 -15.50
C LEU A 58 -10.24 6.36 -15.23
N LYS A 59 -10.78 5.18 -14.91
CA LYS A 59 -12.17 5.05 -14.46
C LYS A 59 -12.23 5.15 -12.97
N SER A 60 -12.95 6.15 -12.47
CA SER A 60 -13.22 6.32 -11.03
C SER A 60 -14.35 5.41 -10.58
N PHE A 61 -14.21 4.82 -9.42
CA PHE A 61 -15.25 4.06 -8.72
C PHE A 61 -15.10 4.21 -7.22
N THR A 62 -16.21 4.03 -6.52
CA THR A 62 -16.24 4.11 -5.06
C THR A 62 -15.99 2.73 -4.46
N VAL A 63 -15.14 2.70 -3.42
CA VAL A 63 -14.90 1.51 -2.60
C VAL A 63 -15.36 1.82 -1.18
N ASP A 64 -16.25 0.98 -0.64
CA ASP A 64 -16.66 1.04 0.75
C ASP A 64 -15.59 0.37 1.62
N ASP A 65 -14.91 1.18 2.43
CA ASP A 65 -13.90 0.76 3.40
C ASP A 65 -14.45 0.93 4.84
N GLY A 66 -15.63 0.42 5.05
CA GLY A 66 -16.34 0.48 6.32
C GLY A 66 -16.90 1.88 6.62
N PRO A 67 -16.32 2.69 7.53
CA PRO A 67 -16.85 4.02 7.83
C PRO A 67 -16.50 5.09 6.79
N LYS A 68 -15.64 4.77 5.83
CA LYS A 68 -15.17 5.71 4.80
C LYS A 68 -15.46 5.18 3.41
N VAL A 69 -15.99 6.06 2.56
CA VAL A 69 -16.08 5.82 1.12
C VAL A 69 -14.83 6.40 0.47
N ARG A 70 -14.11 5.58 -0.30
CA ARG A 70 -12.91 6.00 -1.02
C ARG A 70 -13.19 6.02 -2.51
N ILE A 71 -12.75 7.08 -3.19
CA ILE A 71 -12.73 7.12 -4.65
C ILE A 71 -11.39 6.57 -5.10
N VAL A 72 -11.44 5.53 -5.93
CA VAL A 72 -10.26 4.84 -6.47
C VAL A 72 -10.33 4.91 -7.99
N GLN A 73 -9.21 5.11 -8.64
CA GLN A 73 -9.13 5.14 -10.10
C GLN A 73 -8.43 3.89 -10.62
N ALA A 74 -8.98 3.28 -11.66
CA ALA A 74 -8.35 2.14 -12.32
C ALA A 74 -8.09 2.45 -13.80
N PRO A 75 -6.89 2.15 -14.29
CA PRO A 75 -6.58 2.19 -15.71
C PRO A 75 -7.27 1.04 -16.45
N SER A 76 -7.31 1.11 -17.76
CA SER A 76 -7.75 -0.02 -18.59
C SER A 76 -6.87 -1.26 -18.36
N VAL A 77 -7.35 -2.44 -18.76
CA VAL A 77 -6.57 -3.69 -18.60
C VAL A 77 -5.23 -3.61 -19.33
N ILE A 78 -5.20 -3.04 -20.54
CA ILE A 78 -3.97 -2.90 -21.34
C ILE A 78 -3.01 -1.92 -20.68
N GLU A 79 -3.50 -0.76 -20.24
CA GLU A 79 -2.67 0.23 -19.51
C GLU A 79 -2.12 -0.35 -18.21
N ARG A 80 -2.88 -1.19 -17.51
CA ARG A 80 -2.42 -1.86 -16.30
C ARG A 80 -1.31 -2.89 -16.59
N ILE A 81 -1.41 -3.64 -17.69
CA ILE A 81 -0.34 -4.56 -18.11
C ILE A 81 0.93 -3.78 -18.45
N GLY A 82 0.83 -2.73 -19.26
CA GLY A 82 1.98 -1.89 -19.61
C GLY A 82 2.60 -1.19 -18.39
N SER A 83 1.77 -0.63 -17.51
CA SER A 83 2.23 -0.02 -16.25
C SER A 83 2.96 -1.03 -15.35
N ASN A 84 2.45 -2.26 -15.22
CA ASN A 84 3.12 -3.29 -14.43
C ASN A 84 4.46 -3.72 -15.05
N ALA A 85 4.53 -3.84 -16.37
CA ALA A 85 5.78 -4.18 -17.06
C ALA A 85 6.90 -3.14 -16.84
N ILE A 86 6.51 -1.87 -16.66
CA ILE A 86 7.44 -0.77 -16.36
C ILE A 86 7.78 -0.73 -14.87
N MET A 87 6.75 -0.79 -14.01
CA MET A 87 6.94 -0.58 -12.58
C MET A 87 7.66 -1.73 -11.89
N GLU A 88 7.46 -2.98 -12.32
CA GLU A 88 8.06 -4.13 -11.66
C GLU A 88 9.60 -4.10 -11.63
N PRO A 89 10.32 -3.91 -12.76
CA PRO A 89 11.76 -3.75 -12.75
C PRO A 89 12.20 -2.45 -12.07
N LEU A 90 11.45 -1.35 -12.23
CA LEU A 90 11.77 -0.07 -11.61
C LEU A 90 11.69 -0.15 -10.08
N GLU A 91 10.64 -0.71 -9.53
CA GLU A 91 10.47 -0.93 -8.09
C GLU A 91 11.61 -1.79 -7.52
N LYS A 92 11.98 -2.86 -8.23
CA LYS A 92 13.10 -3.72 -7.82
C LYS A 92 14.43 -2.97 -7.78
N HIS A 93 14.65 -2.07 -8.74
CA HIS A 93 15.87 -1.25 -8.82
C HIS A 93 15.90 -0.16 -7.74
N LEU A 94 14.78 0.50 -7.48
CA LEU A 94 14.71 1.64 -6.55
C LEU A 94 14.39 1.25 -5.09
N SER A 95 13.84 0.06 -4.83
CA SER A 95 13.53 -0.37 -3.46
C SER A 95 14.71 -0.35 -2.49
N PRO A 96 15.96 -0.65 -2.89
CA PRO A 96 17.12 -0.54 -2.01
C PRO A 96 17.44 0.89 -1.53
N LEU A 97 16.90 1.91 -2.19
CA LEU A 97 17.06 3.31 -1.78
C LEU A 97 16.16 3.69 -0.60
N LEU A 98 15.10 2.92 -0.37
CA LEU A 98 14.17 3.14 0.72
C LEU A 98 14.74 2.55 2.01
N ILE A 99 14.54 3.22 3.14
CA ILE A 99 14.94 2.70 4.44
C ILE A 99 14.30 1.32 4.70
N GLU A 100 14.96 0.45 5.46
CA GLU A 100 14.49 -0.92 5.72
C GLU A 100 13.16 -0.97 6.46
N THR A 101 12.91 0.01 7.32
CA THR A 101 11.71 0.15 8.14
C THR A 101 10.55 0.86 7.43
N THR A 102 10.67 1.07 6.10
CA THR A 102 9.54 1.48 5.25
C THR A 102 8.89 0.27 4.61
N ALA A 103 7.59 0.15 4.76
CA ALA A 103 6.77 -0.90 4.18
C ALA A 103 5.54 -0.32 3.45
N ALA A 104 4.74 -1.16 2.87
CA ALA A 104 3.63 -0.95 1.96
C ALA A 104 4.06 -0.81 0.50
N SER A 105 3.45 -1.64 -0.34
CA SER A 105 3.67 -1.67 -1.80
C SER A 105 5.13 -1.84 -2.23
N ILE A 106 5.92 -2.45 -1.38
CA ILE A 106 7.29 -2.89 -1.64
C ILE A 106 7.31 -4.41 -1.54
N GLN A 107 7.87 -5.08 -2.55
CA GLN A 107 7.94 -6.53 -2.56
C GLN A 107 8.71 -7.05 -1.34
N GLY A 108 8.11 -7.99 -0.59
CA GLY A 108 8.68 -8.55 0.62
C GLY A 108 8.51 -7.69 1.88
N ARG A 109 8.00 -6.45 1.79
CA ARG A 109 7.81 -5.53 2.91
C ARG A 109 6.32 -5.26 3.14
N GLY A 110 5.66 -6.17 3.83
CA GLY A 110 4.23 -6.07 4.18
C GLY A 110 3.97 -5.60 5.62
N PRO A 111 2.69 -5.41 6.00
CA PRO A 111 2.33 -4.94 7.33
C PRO A 111 2.76 -5.90 8.44
N HIS A 112 2.75 -7.19 8.20
CA HIS A 112 3.19 -8.19 9.19
C HIS A 112 4.70 -8.14 9.42
N GLY A 113 5.51 -8.00 8.35
CA GLY A 113 6.96 -7.86 8.47
C GLY A 113 7.36 -6.61 9.26
N LEU A 114 6.76 -5.46 8.92
CA LEU A 114 6.99 -4.22 9.67
C LEU A 114 6.54 -4.33 11.13
N PHE A 115 5.41 -5.01 11.38
CA PHE A 115 4.92 -5.22 12.72
C PHE A 115 5.88 -6.08 13.56
N HIS A 116 6.46 -7.13 12.97
CA HIS A 116 7.50 -7.93 13.66
C HIS A 116 8.76 -7.12 13.94
N GLN A 117 9.22 -6.28 13.00
CA GLN A 117 10.34 -5.38 13.26
C GLN A 117 10.08 -4.45 14.46
N VAL A 118 8.85 -3.95 14.62
CA VAL A 118 8.46 -3.17 15.79
C VAL A 118 8.51 -4.02 17.08
N GLN A 119 8.01 -5.26 17.04
CA GLN A 119 8.05 -6.17 18.20
C GLN A 119 9.49 -6.52 18.59
N ASP A 120 10.33 -6.88 17.62
CA ASP A 120 11.74 -7.21 17.84
C ASP A 120 12.49 -6.01 18.44
N THR A 121 12.26 -4.81 17.90
CA THR A 121 12.83 -3.57 18.43
C THR A 121 12.46 -3.35 19.91
N LEU A 122 11.21 -3.59 20.29
CA LEU A 122 10.76 -3.45 21.68
C LEU A 122 11.37 -4.51 22.60
N ALA A 123 11.51 -5.73 22.11
CA ALA A 123 12.11 -6.83 22.88
C ALA A 123 13.63 -6.61 23.11
N GLU A 124 14.33 -6.09 22.10
CA GLU A 124 15.77 -5.80 22.16
C GLU A 124 16.11 -4.54 22.97
N ASN A 125 15.15 -3.61 23.12
CA ASN A 125 15.36 -2.32 23.76
C ASN A 125 14.37 -2.07 24.92
N PRO A 126 14.58 -2.66 26.10
CA PRO A 126 13.65 -2.59 27.22
C PRO A 126 13.46 -1.17 27.79
N ASN A 127 14.34 -0.23 27.46
CA ASN A 127 14.24 1.19 27.84
C ASN A 127 13.27 1.99 27.00
N ILE A 128 12.73 1.42 25.92
CA ILE A 128 11.72 2.06 25.09
C ILE A 128 10.36 1.97 25.78
N HIS A 129 9.85 3.10 26.24
CA HIS A 129 8.59 3.17 26.96
C HIS A 129 7.50 3.96 26.23
N TYR A 130 7.86 4.75 25.23
CA TYR A 130 6.95 5.67 24.53
C TYR A 130 7.01 5.48 23.03
N TYR A 131 5.92 5.88 22.38
CA TYR A 131 5.85 5.99 20.93
C TYR A 131 5.24 7.32 20.51
N TYR A 132 5.69 7.82 19.38
CA TYR A 132 4.99 8.82 18.59
C TYR A 132 4.29 8.12 17.43
N GLN A 133 3.07 8.53 17.12
CA GLN A 133 2.29 8.04 15.98
C GLN A 133 1.62 9.20 15.27
N SER A 134 1.74 9.23 13.95
CA SER A 134 1.10 10.23 13.10
C SER A 134 0.64 9.63 11.77
N ASP A 135 -0.18 10.40 11.06
CA ASP A 135 -0.72 10.10 9.73
C ASP A 135 -0.90 11.43 8.98
N TYR A 136 -0.72 11.44 7.66
CA TYR A 136 -0.86 12.63 6.84
C TYR A 136 -2.32 12.90 6.44
N LYS A 137 -2.66 14.19 6.35
CA LYS A 137 -3.96 14.62 5.81
C LYS A 137 -3.94 14.51 4.28
N GLY A 138 -4.72 13.55 3.73
CA GLY A 138 -4.87 13.43 2.29
C GLY A 138 -3.56 13.15 1.55
N TYR A 139 -2.71 12.26 2.06
CA TYR A 139 -1.36 12.01 1.58
C TYR A 139 -1.23 12.03 0.04
N TYR A 140 -1.92 11.11 -0.64
CA TYR A 140 -1.87 11.02 -2.11
C TYR A 140 -2.43 12.24 -2.83
N ASP A 141 -3.39 12.93 -2.23
CA ASP A 141 -4.01 14.14 -2.81
C ASP A 141 -3.09 15.37 -2.66
N SER A 142 -2.14 15.33 -1.70
CA SER A 142 -1.21 16.42 -1.39
C SER A 142 0.13 16.32 -2.10
N ILE A 143 0.44 15.19 -2.74
CA ILE A 143 1.73 15.00 -3.42
C ILE A 143 1.88 16.01 -4.55
N ASP A 144 2.92 16.85 -4.46
CA ASP A 144 3.30 17.82 -5.48
C ASP A 144 3.96 17.12 -6.67
N HIS A 145 3.48 17.42 -7.89
CA HIS A 145 3.95 16.79 -9.11
C HIS A 145 5.40 17.16 -9.43
N ASP A 146 5.79 18.41 -9.24
CA ASP A 146 7.12 18.90 -9.63
C ASP A 146 8.19 18.35 -8.68
N ILE A 147 7.90 18.31 -7.37
CA ILE A 147 8.77 17.68 -6.36
C ILE A 147 8.91 16.20 -6.65
N LEU A 148 7.82 15.47 -6.89
CA LEU A 148 7.88 14.03 -7.18
C LEU A 148 8.64 13.74 -8.48
N ILE A 149 8.37 14.48 -9.55
CA ILE A 149 9.07 14.33 -10.83
C ILE A 149 10.56 14.63 -10.67
N SER A 150 10.92 15.67 -9.93
CA SER A 150 12.31 15.99 -9.61
C SER A 150 12.99 14.85 -8.84
N THR A 151 12.27 14.27 -7.86
CA THR A 151 12.77 13.10 -7.12
C THR A 151 12.97 11.89 -8.04
N ILE A 152 12.03 11.59 -8.93
CA ILE A 152 12.17 10.49 -9.90
C ILE A 152 13.38 10.73 -10.81
N ARG A 153 13.59 11.95 -11.31
CA ARG A 153 14.72 12.31 -12.19
C ARG A 153 16.09 12.15 -11.53
N ARG A 154 16.17 12.24 -10.20
CA ARG A 154 17.45 11.98 -9.48
C ARG A 154 17.90 10.52 -9.59
N TYR A 155 16.95 9.59 -9.72
CA TYR A 155 17.24 8.16 -9.72
C TYR A 155 17.08 7.49 -11.09
N VAL A 156 16.34 8.13 -12.00
CA VAL A 156 16.06 7.60 -13.34
C VAL A 156 16.57 8.61 -14.38
N GLY A 157 17.63 8.24 -15.09
CA GLY A 157 18.22 9.07 -16.14
C GLY A 157 17.79 8.69 -17.57
N ASP A 158 16.98 7.65 -17.75
CA ASP A 158 16.57 7.16 -19.06
C ASP A 158 15.59 8.14 -19.75
N PRO A 159 15.97 8.76 -20.90
CA PRO A 159 15.15 9.75 -21.57
C PRO A 159 13.87 9.16 -22.21
N VAL A 160 13.84 7.84 -22.45
CA VAL A 160 12.67 7.14 -22.98
C VAL A 160 11.65 6.87 -21.85
N LEU A 161 12.15 6.50 -20.67
CA LEU A 161 11.33 6.12 -19.54
C LEU A 161 10.74 7.34 -18.80
N LEU A 162 11.51 8.41 -18.64
CA LEU A 162 11.09 9.60 -17.89
C LEU A 162 9.73 10.17 -18.34
N PRO A 163 9.44 10.38 -19.64
CA PRO A 163 8.13 10.89 -20.07
C PRO A 163 6.96 9.96 -19.74
N ILE A 164 7.21 8.66 -19.61
CA ILE A 164 6.20 7.68 -19.20
C ILE A 164 5.92 7.82 -17.70
N LEU A 165 6.96 7.94 -16.88
CA LEU A 165 6.83 8.08 -15.42
C LEU A 165 6.17 9.42 -15.06
N GLU A 166 6.49 10.50 -15.75
CA GLU A 166 5.82 11.79 -15.61
C GLU A 166 4.33 11.70 -15.94
N ASN A 167 3.97 10.95 -16.98
CA ASN A 167 2.56 10.68 -17.27
C ASN A 167 1.89 9.90 -16.12
N PHE A 168 2.57 8.94 -15.49
CA PHE A 168 2.01 8.21 -14.35
C PHE A 168 1.72 9.12 -13.16
N VAL A 169 2.60 10.08 -12.88
CA VAL A 169 2.40 11.10 -11.85
C VAL A 169 1.18 11.97 -12.17
N LYS A 170 1.09 12.45 -13.40
CA LYS A 170 0.04 13.38 -13.85
C LYS A 170 -1.24 12.70 -14.33
N ALA A 171 -1.34 11.36 -14.31
CA ALA A 171 -2.43 10.62 -14.92
C ALA A 171 -3.83 10.98 -14.39
N LEU A 172 -3.95 11.36 -13.11
CA LEU A 172 -5.23 11.77 -12.52
C LEU A 172 -5.56 13.23 -12.82
N TYR A 173 -4.57 14.10 -12.76
CA TYR A 173 -4.69 15.55 -12.97
C TYR A 173 -3.62 16.04 -13.96
N PRO A 174 -3.83 15.86 -15.29
CA PRO A 174 -2.81 16.20 -16.30
C PRO A 174 -2.35 17.66 -16.27
N ASN A 175 -3.25 18.58 -15.92
CA ASN A 175 -3.00 20.01 -15.82
C ASN A 175 -2.94 20.50 -14.36
N GLY A 176 -3.01 19.58 -13.40
CA GLY A 176 -2.91 19.88 -11.97
C GLY A 176 -1.47 19.93 -11.50
N LYS A 177 -1.26 20.51 -10.32
CA LYS A 177 0.05 20.55 -9.65
C LYS A 177 0.19 19.51 -8.54
N HIS A 178 -0.93 19.00 -8.04
CA HIS A 178 -0.96 18.08 -6.89
C HIS A 178 -1.87 16.89 -7.13
N GLY A 179 -1.58 15.83 -6.41
CA GLY A 179 -2.43 14.65 -6.32
C GLY A 179 -2.11 13.57 -7.34
N ILE A 180 -1.91 12.35 -6.85
CA ILE A 180 -1.70 11.15 -7.66
C ILE A 180 -2.82 10.15 -7.47
N SER A 181 -3.04 9.28 -8.46
CA SER A 181 -4.13 8.31 -8.47
C SER A 181 -3.97 7.24 -7.40
N LYS A 182 -5.01 7.01 -6.58
CA LYS A 182 -5.00 5.97 -5.51
C LYS A 182 -5.10 4.54 -6.04
N GLY A 183 -5.33 4.34 -7.33
CA GLY A 183 -5.54 3.01 -7.92
C GLY A 183 -4.47 2.57 -8.91
N LEU A 184 -3.45 3.37 -9.14
CA LEU A 184 -2.28 3.00 -9.92
C LEU A 184 -1.22 2.33 -9.04
N ARG A 185 -0.61 1.26 -9.52
CA ARG A 185 0.54 0.63 -8.86
C ARG A 185 1.68 1.62 -8.64
N SER A 186 1.98 2.43 -9.66
CA SER A 186 3.03 3.46 -9.59
C SER A 186 2.82 4.44 -8.44
N SER A 187 1.58 4.86 -8.18
CA SER A 187 1.30 5.85 -7.15
C SER A 187 1.69 5.41 -5.75
N GLN A 188 1.52 4.13 -5.44
CA GLN A 188 1.88 3.59 -4.13
C GLN A 188 3.40 3.61 -3.93
N PHE A 189 4.16 3.20 -4.95
CA PHE A 189 5.61 3.24 -4.90
C PHE A 189 6.14 4.68 -4.93
N PHE A 190 5.56 5.55 -5.75
CA PHE A 190 5.91 6.96 -5.83
C PHE A 190 5.62 7.71 -4.52
N GLY A 191 4.57 7.32 -3.78
CA GLY A 191 4.35 7.83 -2.44
C GLY A 191 5.52 7.49 -1.51
N ASN A 192 6.03 6.25 -1.53
CA ASN A 192 7.21 5.90 -0.74
C ASN A 192 8.44 6.71 -1.16
N LEU A 193 8.66 6.88 -2.46
CA LEU A 193 9.79 7.65 -2.99
C LEU A 193 9.70 9.14 -2.65
N TYR A 194 8.49 9.72 -2.66
CA TYR A 194 8.23 11.11 -2.30
C TYR A 194 8.65 11.45 -0.86
N HIS A 195 8.47 10.50 0.04
CA HIS A 195 8.80 10.66 1.46
C HIS A 195 10.22 10.22 1.81
N ASN A 196 10.95 9.58 0.91
CA ASN A 196 12.21 8.93 1.20
C ASN A 196 13.29 9.84 1.80
N ASP A 197 13.39 11.07 1.30
CA ASP A 197 14.38 12.03 1.82
C ASP A 197 14.08 12.39 3.28
N ILE A 198 12.79 12.48 3.66
CA ILE A 198 12.39 12.72 5.06
C ILE A 198 12.76 11.52 5.92
N ASP A 199 12.50 10.30 5.44
CA ASP A 199 12.83 9.07 6.18
C ASP A 199 14.32 9.03 6.54
N HIS A 200 15.19 9.30 5.56
CA HIS A 200 16.63 9.35 5.77
C HIS A 200 17.03 10.46 6.73
N ARG A 201 16.53 11.69 6.58
CA ARG A 201 16.85 12.77 7.51
C ARG A 201 16.39 12.49 8.93
N MET A 202 15.22 11.88 9.10
CA MET A 202 14.72 11.51 10.43
C MET A 202 15.68 10.56 11.15
N ILE A 203 16.25 9.59 10.42
CA ILE A 203 17.15 8.60 10.98
C ILE A 203 18.58 9.18 11.10
N ASP A 204 19.13 9.69 10.01
CA ASP A 204 20.56 9.99 9.88
C ASP A 204 20.91 11.36 10.51
N GLU A 205 20.05 12.37 10.36
CA GLU A 205 20.32 13.74 10.84
C GLU A 205 19.67 14.01 12.20
N TYR A 206 18.42 13.55 12.42
CA TYR A 206 17.67 13.87 13.66
C TYR A 206 17.72 12.76 14.70
N GLY A 207 18.32 11.61 14.37
CA GLY A 207 18.58 10.53 15.31
C GLY A 207 17.35 9.74 15.74
N ALA A 208 16.32 9.65 14.90
CA ALA A 208 15.15 8.81 15.13
C ALA A 208 15.51 7.32 14.93
N LYS A 209 16.24 6.72 15.88
CA LYS A 209 16.81 5.37 15.79
C LYS A 209 15.78 4.28 15.47
N HIS A 210 14.57 4.41 16.02
CA HIS A 210 13.48 3.44 15.88
C HIS A 210 12.31 4.08 15.14
N TYR A 211 12.54 4.41 13.88
CA TYR A 211 11.60 5.02 12.97
C TYR A 211 11.01 3.97 12.02
N PHE A 212 9.69 3.94 11.90
CA PHE A 212 8.95 3.00 11.05
C PHE A 212 7.90 3.74 10.25
N ARG A 213 7.73 3.39 8.98
CA ARG A 213 6.69 3.97 8.14
C ARG A 213 5.93 2.92 7.33
N PHE A 214 4.62 3.01 7.36
CA PHE A 214 3.72 2.23 6.52
C PHE A 214 2.88 3.17 5.68
N CYS A 215 3.30 3.42 4.43
CA CYS A 215 2.67 4.41 3.55
C CYS A 215 2.66 5.80 4.19
N ASP A 216 1.49 6.28 4.64
CA ASP A 216 1.26 7.55 5.32
C ASP A 216 1.29 7.46 6.87
N ASP A 217 1.27 6.26 7.43
CA ASP A 217 1.37 6.04 8.87
C ASP A 217 2.84 6.03 9.32
N ILE A 218 3.21 6.86 10.28
CA ILE A 218 4.56 6.96 10.85
C ILE A 218 4.53 6.58 12.34
N PHE A 219 5.52 5.79 12.75
CA PHE A 219 5.74 5.37 14.13
C PHE A 219 7.20 5.65 14.51
N ILE A 220 7.42 6.30 15.65
CA ILE A 220 8.76 6.48 16.23
C ILE A 220 8.71 5.99 17.66
N LEU A 221 9.61 5.06 18.02
CA LEU A 221 9.71 4.55 19.37
C LEU A 221 10.85 5.25 20.10
N GLY A 222 10.71 5.45 21.40
CA GLY A 222 11.71 6.14 22.18
C GLY A 222 11.56 5.99 23.71
N GLU A 223 12.62 6.35 24.41
CA GLU A 223 12.70 6.27 25.87
C GLU A 223 12.03 7.46 26.57
N SER A 224 11.97 8.61 25.90
CA SER A 224 11.53 9.89 26.46
C SER A 224 10.45 10.55 25.62
N LYS A 225 9.34 10.95 26.27
CA LYS A 225 8.31 11.78 25.61
C LYS A 225 8.89 13.09 25.06
N ARG A 226 9.82 13.71 25.80
CA ARG A 226 10.44 14.98 25.42
C ARG A 226 11.18 14.86 24.09
N ASP A 227 11.92 13.77 23.88
CA ASP A 227 12.70 13.59 22.66
C ASP A 227 11.81 13.20 21.49
N LEU A 228 10.75 12.42 21.72
CA LEU A 228 9.73 12.16 20.72
C LEU A 228 9.00 13.44 20.25
N TRP A 229 8.74 14.40 21.16
CA TRP A 229 8.18 15.70 20.77
C TRP A 229 9.15 16.53 19.93
N LYS A 230 10.47 16.48 20.20
CA LYS A 230 11.47 17.12 19.34
C LYS A 230 11.51 16.50 17.95
N LEU A 231 11.48 15.15 17.86
CA LEU A 231 11.43 14.45 16.57
C LEU A 231 10.14 14.76 15.81
N ARG A 232 9.02 14.84 16.48
CA ARG A 232 7.74 15.31 15.91
C ARG A 232 7.89 16.68 15.28
N ASP A 233 8.50 17.64 15.96
CA ASP A 233 8.69 19.01 15.44
C ASP A 233 9.58 19.01 14.19
N LYS A 234 10.61 18.17 14.16
CA LYS A 234 11.45 17.95 12.97
C LYS A 234 10.65 17.36 11.80
N LEU A 235 9.82 16.33 12.08
CA LEU A 235 8.97 15.72 11.07
C LEU A 235 7.96 16.72 10.50
N HIS A 236 7.36 17.58 11.32
CA HIS A 236 6.47 18.66 10.87
C HIS A 236 7.19 19.64 9.96
N TYR A 237 8.40 20.04 10.32
CA TYR A 237 9.22 20.93 9.51
C TYR A 237 9.50 20.33 8.13
N GLU A 238 9.98 19.09 8.07
CA GLU A 238 10.32 18.41 6.82
C GLU A 238 9.08 18.15 5.96
N ALA A 239 7.99 17.70 6.57
CA ALA A 239 6.72 17.48 5.87
C ALA A 239 6.19 18.77 5.20
N ALA A 240 6.29 19.90 5.89
CA ALA A 240 5.86 21.18 5.37
C ALA A 240 6.68 21.61 4.13
N GLN A 241 7.98 21.28 4.07
CA GLN A 241 8.85 21.60 2.92
C GLN A 241 8.38 20.95 1.61
N ILE A 242 7.73 19.78 1.72
CA ILE A 242 7.19 19.06 0.55
C ILE A 242 5.65 19.13 0.47
N GLY A 243 5.02 20.10 1.15
CA GLY A 243 3.58 20.34 1.07
C GLY A 243 2.70 19.32 1.80
N LEU A 244 3.27 18.47 2.67
CA LEU A 244 2.51 17.53 3.47
C LEU A 244 2.07 18.14 4.81
N THR A 245 0.88 17.75 5.26
CA THR A 245 0.33 18.19 6.56
C THR A 245 0.01 16.98 7.41
N ILE A 246 0.55 16.94 8.62
CA ILE A 246 0.25 15.89 9.62
C ILE A 246 -1.13 16.15 10.21
N LYS A 247 -1.90 15.09 10.45
CA LYS A 247 -3.23 15.18 11.08
C LYS A 247 -3.12 15.59 12.56
N PRO A 248 -4.08 16.37 13.08
CA PRO A 248 -4.12 16.72 14.51
C PRO A 248 -4.30 15.52 15.47
N SER A 249 -4.61 14.35 14.93
CA SER A 249 -4.76 13.10 15.71
C SER A 249 -3.43 12.43 16.05
N GLU A 250 -2.31 13.07 15.74
CA GLU A 250 -0.99 12.60 16.17
C GLU A 250 -0.88 12.54 17.70
N LYS A 251 -0.03 11.64 18.20
CA LYS A 251 0.11 11.47 19.64
C LYS A 251 1.49 10.95 20.04
N VAL A 252 1.91 11.35 21.23
CA VAL A 252 2.97 10.68 22.00
C VAL A 252 2.34 10.02 23.21
N ALA A 253 2.48 8.71 23.33
CA ALA A 253 1.85 7.94 24.40
C ALA A 253 2.77 6.82 24.93
N PRO A 254 2.53 6.32 26.17
CA PRO A 254 3.22 5.12 26.64
C PRO A 254 2.80 3.89 25.82
N ILE A 255 3.75 2.98 25.55
CA ILE A 255 3.46 1.71 24.88
C ILE A 255 2.50 0.87 25.70
N SER A 256 2.63 0.90 27.04
CA SER A 256 1.74 0.21 27.97
C SER A 256 0.26 0.60 27.85
N SER A 257 -0.04 1.78 27.27
CA SER A 257 -1.43 2.18 26.98
C SER A 257 -2.00 1.55 25.71
N GLY A 258 -1.21 0.81 24.95
CA GLY A 258 -1.56 0.16 23.71
C GLY A 258 -1.23 1.00 22.48
N MET A 259 -0.18 0.61 21.74
CA MET A 259 0.16 1.19 20.45
C MET A 259 -0.66 0.49 19.35
N ASP A 260 -1.65 1.18 18.80
CA ASP A 260 -2.51 0.68 17.74
C ASP A 260 -1.87 0.92 16.36
N ALA A 261 -1.17 -0.10 15.83
CA ALA A 261 -0.45 -0.04 14.57
C ALA A 261 -0.73 -1.28 13.70
N LEU A 262 -0.83 -1.09 12.39
CA LEU A 262 -0.86 -2.16 11.37
C LEU A 262 -1.95 -3.25 11.56
N GLY A 263 -3.00 -2.95 12.31
CA GLY A 263 -4.09 -3.91 12.60
C GLY A 263 -3.98 -4.61 13.96
N PHE A 264 -2.93 -4.32 14.70
CA PHE A 264 -2.62 -4.87 16.02
C PHE A 264 -2.54 -3.77 17.07
N VAL A 265 -2.64 -4.16 18.33
CA VAL A 265 -2.39 -3.28 19.49
C VAL A 265 -1.26 -3.91 20.30
N ASN A 266 -0.10 -3.25 20.32
CA ASN A 266 1.08 -3.69 21.07
C ASN A 266 1.13 -2.98 22.43
N TYR A 267 1.31 -3.76 23.51
CA TYR A 267 1.39 -3.26 24.89
C TYR A 267 2.82 -3.36 25.48
N GLY A 268 3.80 -3.72 24.65
CA GLY A 268 5.17 -4.05 25.06
C GLY A 268 5.33 -5.56 25.20
N ASP A 269 4.85 -6.11 26.30
CA ASP A 269 5.02 -7.54 26.63
C ASP A 269 4.09 -8.48 25.84
N TYR A 270 2.98 -7.97 25.34
CA TYR A 270 2.00 -8.75 24.58
C TYR A 270 1.31 -7.91 23.51
N THR A 271 0.73 -8.60 22.54
CA THR A 271 0.05 -7.99 21.40
C THR A 271 -1.32 -8.59 21.17
N LEU A 272 -2.30 -7.76 20.87
CA LEU A 272 -3.65 -8.17 20.56
C LEU A 272 -4.07 -7.73 19.16
N LEU A 273 -4.96 -8.48 18.53
CA LEU A 273 -5.70 -7.98 17.37
C LEU A 273 -6.59 -6.79 17.74
N ARG A 274 -6.65 -5.79 16.86
CA ARG A 274 -7.60 -4.67 16.98
C ARG A 274 -9.01 -5.19 17.28
N LYS A 275 -9.69 -4.58 18.26
CA LYS A 275 -11.09 -4.92 18.60
C LYS A 275 -12.00 -4.92 17.36
N ARG A 276 -11.86 -3.91 16.49
CA ARG A 276 -12.62 -3.79 15.25
C ARG A 276 -12.43 -5.01 14.33
N THR A 277 -11.20 -5.52 14.20
CA THR A 277 -10.88 -6.72 13.38
C THR A 277 -11.61 -7.95 13.91
N LYS A 278 -11.56 -8.17 15.22
CA LYS A 278 -12.26 -9.29 15.90
C LYS A 278 -13.77 -9.20 15.71
N VAL A 279 -14.36 -8.04 15.97
CA VAL A 279 -15.81 -7.80 15.83
C VAL A 279 -16.28 -7.98 14.38
N ASN A 280 -15.52 -7.46 13.40
CA ASN A 280 -15.88 -7.61 11.99
C ASN A 280 -15.80 -9.06 11.52
N ALA A 281 -14.80 -9.82 11.98
CA ALA A 281 -14.71 -11.26 11.69
C ALA A 281 -15.90 -12.02 12.27
N ALA A 282 -16.26 -11.78 13.54
CA ALA A 282 -17.43 -12.39 14.19
C ALA A 282 -18.73 -12.06 13.46
N ARG A 283 -18.98 -10.78 13.15
CA ARG A 283 -20.16 -10.32 12.40
C ARG A 283 -20.24 -10.94 11.00
N LYS A 284 -19.11 -11.11 10.32
CA LYS A 284 -19.06 -11.74 9.01
C LYS A 284 -19.39 -13.23 9.10
N LEU A 285 -18.83 -13.92 10.09
CA LEU A 285 -19.06 -15.34 10.31
C LEU A 285 -20.51 -15.66 10.70
N SER A 286 -21.18 -14.80 11.49
CA SER A 286 -22.59 -15.01 11.88
C SER A 286 -23.56 -14.96 10.70
N LYS A 287 -23.23 -14.21 9.64
CA LYS A 287 -24.09 -14.04 8.44
C LYS A 287 -23.88 -15.13 7.38
N ILE A 288 -22.84 -15.97 7.49
CA ILE A 288 -22.48 -16.93 6.44
C ILE A 288 -23.04 -18.32 6.77
N LYS A 289 -23.92 -18.81 5.89
CA LYS A 289 -24.52 -20.15 5.99
C LYS A 289 -23.63 -21.26 5.40
N SER A 290 -22.87 -20.97 4.35
CA SER A 290 -22.02 -21.95 3.66
C SER A 290 -20.82 -22.37 4.54
N ARG A 291 -20.73 -23.68 4.87
CA ARG A 291 -19.63 -24.27 5.63
C ARG A 291 -18.25 -24.02 4.97
N LYS A 292 -18.18 -24.22 3.64
CA LYS A 292 -16.94 -23.98 2.86
C LYS A 292 -16.49 -22.53 2.98
N ARG A 293 -17.43 -21.57 2.79
CA ARG A 293 -17.12 -20.14 2.90
C ARG A 293 -16.73 -19.72 4.31
N ARG A 294 -17.38 -20.29 5.31
CA ARG A 294 -17.07 -20.07 6.73
C ARG A 294 -15.62 -20.51 7.05
N GLN A 295 -15.22 -21.71 6.59
CA GLN A 295 -13.85 -22.22 6.77
C GLN A 295 -12.80 -21.32 6.09
N GLN A 296 -13.06 -20.81 4.88
CA GLN A 296 -12.16 -19.88 4.20
C GLN A 296 -11.94 -18.59 5.01
N ILE A 297 -13.00 -18.04 5.62
CA ILE A 297 -12.89 -16.83 6.42
C ILE A 297 -12.16 -17.09 7.73
N ILE A 298 -12.44 -18.23 8.38
CA ILE A 298 -11.71 -18.64 9.60
C ILE A 298 -10.22 -18.82 9.28
N GLY A 299 -9.87 -19.48 8.17
CA GLY A 299 -8.48 -19.64 7.73
C GLY A 299 -7.78 -18.30 7.50
N SER A 300 -8.43 -17.39 6.80
CA SER A 300 -7.90 -16.03 6.60
C SER A 300 -7.72 -15.26 7.92
N PHE A 301 -8.69 -15.38 8.84
CA PHE A 301 -8.61 -14.73 10.14
C PHE A 301 -7.51 -15.35 11.03
N LYS A 302 -7.35 -16.69 11.02
CA LYS A 302 -6.25 -17.37 11.71
C LYS A 302 -4.89 -16.91 11.20
N GLY A 303 -4.72 -16.78 9.87
CA GLY A 303 -3.49 -16.27 9.26
C GLY A 303 -3.11 -14.85 9.70
N MET A 304 -4.09 -14.00 10.10
CA MET A 304 -3.81 -12.72 10.71
C MET A 304 -3.57 -12.84 12.23
N ALA A 305 -4.33 -13.69 12.90
CA ALA A 305 -4.30 -13.83 14.36
C ALA A 305 -3.03 -14.51 14.88
N CYS A 306 -2.33 -15.31 14.05
CA CYS A 306 -1.08 -15.96 14.45
C CYS A 306 0.07 -14.98 14.74
N HIS A 307 -0.05 -13.70 14.33
CA HIS A 307 0.91 -12.65 14.63
C HIS A 307 0.64 -11.92 15.97
N ALA A 308 -0.32 -12.38 16.76
CA ALA A 308 -0.72 -11.76 18.03
C ALA A 308 -1.06 -12.81 19.09
N ASP A 309 -1.08 -12.41 20.35
CA ASP A 309 -1.41 -13.26 21.51
C ASP A 309 -2.93 -13.54 21.57
N CYS A 310 -3.43 -14.23 20.57
CA CYS A 310 -4.85 -14.44 20.34
C CYS A 310 -5.29 -15.92 20.32
N LYS A 311 -4.51 -16.83 20.95
CA LYS A 311 -4.80 -18.28 21.01
C LYS A 311 -6.21 -18.58 21.54
N HIS A 312 -6.71 -17.76 22.48
CA HIS A 312 -8.05 -17.88 23.07
C HIS A 312 -9.23 -17.62 22.11
N LEU A 313 -8.95 -17.17 20.88
CA LEU A 313 -10.00 -16.88 19.88
C LEU A 313 -10.40 -18.11 19.03
N PHE A 314 -9.77 -19.26 19.21
CA PHE A 314 -9.94 -20.45 18.36
C PHE A 314 -10.19 -21.71 19.18
#